data_caadcb6ec94534291f02339cc71c9a48
#
_entry.id   caadcb6ec94534291f02339cc71c9a48
#
_cell.length_a   1.000
_cell.length_b   1.000
_cell.length_c   1.000
_cell.angle_alpha   90.00
_cell.angle_beta   90.00
_cell.angle_gamma   90.00
#
_symmetry.space_group_name_H-M   'P 1'
#
loop_
_entity.id
_entity.type
_entity.pdbx_description
1 polymer ?
#
loop_
_entity_poly.entity_id
_entity_poly.type
_entity_poly.pdbx_seq_one_letter_code
_entity_poly.pdbx_strand_id
1 'polypeptide(L)'
;EFAGLLAIREYHASRGEAHRKICLIPTSAHGTNPASAIMAGFKVVSVACLKDGDIDLADLRAKADEHARDLAALMVTYPSTHGVFEPTIREICNIVHAHGGQVYMDGANMNAQVGLCRPGDYGADVCHLNLHKTFCIPHGGGGPGVGPIGVAKHLVPFLPSGCLLYTSD
;
A
#
# COMPACT_ATOMS: atom_id res chain seq x y z
N GLU A 1 3.80 -7.32 2.04
CA GLU A 1 2.66 -6.50 2.47
C GLU A 1 2.72 -6.18 3.96
N PHE A 2 2.82 -7.18 4.80
CA PHE A 2 2.76 -7.04 6.26
C PHE A 2 3.80 -6.04 6.82
N ALA A 3 5.07 -6.14 6.42
CA ALA A 3 6.14 -5.25 6.90
C ALA A 3 5.86 -3.77 6.62
N GLY A 4 5.35 -3.44 5.42
CA GLY A 4 5.00 -2.07 5.08
C GLY A 4 3.81 -1.53 5.87
N LEU A 5 2.83 -2.37 6.15
CA LEU A 5 1.68 -2.02 6.99
C LEU A 5 2.10 -1.81 8.45
N LEU A 6 3.06 -2.60 8.95
CA LEU A 6 3.65 -2.37 10.28
C LEU A 6 4.36 -1.02 10.37
N ALA A 7 5.11 -0.62 9.33
CA ALA A 7 5.76 0.69 9.29
C ALA A 7 4.73 1.83 9.39
N ILE A 8 3.60 1.72 8.69
CA ILE A 8 2.51 2.70 8.78
C ILE A 8 1.91 2.73 10.20
N ARG A 9 1.67 1.56 10.79
CA ARG A 9 1.12 1.47 12.15
C ARG A 9 2.04 2.13 13.18
N GLU A 10 3.33 1.83 13.13
CA GLU A 10 4.31 2.38 14.06
C GLU A 10 4.52 3.90 13.85
N TYR A 11 4.45 4.36 12.61
CA TYR A 11 4.44 5.79 12.30
C TYR A 11 3.29 6.52 13.01
N HIS A 12 2.06 6.03 12.90
CA HIS A 12 0.92 6.63 13.60
C HIS A 12 1.08 6.54 15.12
N ALA A 13 1.52 5.40 15.64
CA ALA A 13 1.75 5.21 17.08
C ALA A 13 2.77 6.20 17.63
N SER A 14 3.87 6.45 16.92
CA SER A 14 4.92 7.40 17.32
C SER A 14 4.42 8.85 17.41
N ARG A 15 3.34 9.17 16.72
CA ARG A 15 2.70 10.49 16.72
C ARG A 15 1.58 10.62 17.75
N GLY A 16 1.37 9.62 18.60
CA GLY A 16 0.24 9.57 19.52
C GLY A 16 -1.10 9.22 18.85
N GLU A 17 -1.07 8.75 17.60
CA GLU A 17 -2.23 8.44 16.77
C GLU A 17 -2.50 6.93 16.64
N ALA A 18 -2.15 6.14 17.67
CA ALA A 18 -2.36 4.68 17.68
C ALA A 18 -3.84 4.26 17.52
N HIS A 19 -4.77 5.20 17.66
CA HIS A 19 -6.20 5.01 17.39
C HIS A 19 -6.52 4.88 15.90
N ARG A 20 -5.66 5.40 15.01
CA ARG A 20 -5.83 5.27 13.55
C ARG A 20 -5.67 3.81 13.14
N LYS A 21 -6.79 3.16 12.85
CA LYS A 21 -6.83 1.72 12.56
C LYS A 21 -7.66 1.37 11.31
N ILE A 22 -8.21 2.35 10.63
CA ILE A 22 -8.99 2.11 9.40
C ILE A 22 -8.03 2.03 8.21
N CYS A 23 -8.14 0.95 7.45
CA CYS A 23 -7.48 0.75 6.16
C CYS A 23 -8.55 0.67 5.07
N LEU A 24 -8.58 1.67 4.19
CA LEU A 24 -9.46 1.66 3.02
C LEU A 24 -8.85 0.73 1.96
N ILE A 25 -9.67 -0.12 1.35
CA ILE A 25 -9.21 -1.06 0.32
C ILE A 25 -10.26 -1.12 -0.80
N PRO A 26 -9.92 -0.79 -2.05
CA PRO A 26 -10.84 -0.94 -3.18
C PRO A 26 -11.30 -2.37 -3.37
N THR A 27 -12.55 -2.54 -3.80
CA THR A 27 -13.13 -3.88 -4.04
C THR A 27 -12.42 -4.64 -5.17
N SER A 28 -11.65 -3.94 -6.00
CA SER A 28 -10.79 -4.53 -7.03
C SER A 28 -9.47 -5.12 -6.50
N ALA A 29 -9.14 -4.91 -5.23
CA ALA A 29 -7.89 -5.39 -4.64
C ALA A 29 -7.85 -6.91 -4.52
N HIS A 30 -6.64 -7.47 -4.59
CA HIS A 30 -6.43 -8.89 -4.34
C HIS A 30 -6.77 -9.25 -2.88
N GLY A 31 -7.30 -10.44 -2.64
CA GLY A 31 -7.71 -10.89 -1.30
C GLY A 31 -6.62 -10.92 -0.25
N THR A 32 -5.33 -10.92 -0.64
CA THR A 32 -4.20 -10.83 0.29
C THR A 32 -4.10 -9.45 0.96
N ASN A 33 -4.57 -8.39 0.30
CA ASN A 33 -4.49 -7.03 0.83
C ASN A 33 -5.31 -6.88 2.13
N PRO A 34 -6.62 -7.22 2.15
CA PRO A 34 -7.39 -7.18 3.39
C PRO A 34 -6.85 -8.16 4.45
N ALA A 35 -6.38 -9.34 4.06
CA ALA A 35 -5.81 -10.29 5.00
C ALA A 35 -4.56 -9.71 5.70
N SER A 36 -3.64 -9.12 4.94
CA SER A 36 -2.43 -8.48 5.48
C SER A 36 -2.78 -7.28 6.37
N ALA A 37 -3.78 -6.48 6.00
CA ALA A 37 -4.24 -5.35 6.80
C ALA A 37 -4.78 -5.80 8.16
N ILE A 38 -5.61 -6.85 8.18
CA ILE A 38 -6.15 -7.42 9.42
C ILE A 38 -5.01 -7.98 10.30
N MET A 39 -4.06 -8.70 9.71
CA MET A 39 -2.89 -9.21 10.44
C MET A 39 -2.05 -8.08 11.05
N ALA A 40 -1.95 -6.93 10.39
CA ALA A 40 -1.26 -5.76 10.92
C ALA A 40 -2.04 -5.00 12.00
N GLY A 41 -3.29 -5.41 12.29
CA GLY A 41 -4.14 -4.83 13.32
C GLY A 41 -5.05 -3.70 12.83
N PHE A 42 -5.20 -3.55 11.51
CA PHE A 42 -6.14 -2.60 10.92
C PHE A 42 -7.55 -3.20 10.76
N LYS A 43 -8.54 -2.31 10.72
CA LYS A 43 -9.90 -2.63 10.30
C LYS A 43 -10.08 -2.24 8.85
N VAL A 44 -10.53 -3.18 8.03
CA VAL A 44 -10.72 -2.96 6.60
C VAL A 44 -12.08 -2.33 6.34
N VAL A 45 -12.10 -1.27 5.55
CA VAL A 45 -13.30 -0.65 4.99
C VAL A 45 -13.15 -0.68 3.47
N SER A 46 -14.12 -1.30 2.80
CA SER A 46 -14.08 -1.44 1.34
C SER A 46 -14.50 -0.14 0.66
N VAL A 47 -13.79 0.23 -0.40
CA VAL A 47 -14.13 1.33 -1.30
C VAL A 47 -14.67 0.75 -2.60
N ALA A 48 -15.79 1.28 -3.09
CA ALA A 48 -16.40 0.83 -4.33
C ALA A 48 -15.54 1.13 -5.55
N CYS A 49 -15.69 0.30 -6.58
CA CYS A 49 -15.16 0.57 -7.91
C CYS A 49 -16.31 0.80 -8.90
N LEU A 50 -16.09 1.61 -9.89
CA LEU A 50 -16.99 1.87 -11.00
C LEU A 50 -17.05 0.67 -11.95
N LYS A 51 -17.98 0.69 -12.92
CA LYS A 51 -18.15 -0.41 -13.87
C LYS A 51 -16.96 -0.59 -14.83
N ASP A 52 -16.21 0.46 -15.08
CA ASP A 52 -14.97 0.47 -15.87
C ASP A 52 -13.74 -0.03 -15.07
N GLY A 53 -13.90 -0.23 -13.78
CA GLY A 53 -12.85 -0.73 -12.88
C GLY A 53 -12.09 0.35 -12.14
N ASP A 54 -12.34 1.62 -12.41
CA ASP A 54 -11.77 2.73 -11.67
C ASP A 54 -12.32 2.81 -10.24
N ILE A 55 -11.55 3.38 -9.33
CA ILE A 55 -12.00 3.63 -7.96
C ILE A 55 -13.07 4.71 -7.96
N ASP A 56 -14.19 4.46 -7.29
CA ASP A 56 -15.23 5.47 -7.09
C ASP A 56 -14.74 6.55 -6.12
N LEU A 57 -14.36 7.71 -6.69
CA LEU A 57 -13.84 8.84 -5.91
C LEU A 57 -14.88 9.41 -4.95
N ALA A 58 -16.18 9.35 -5.29
CA ALA A 58 -17.23 9.84 -4.41
C ALA A 58 -17.33 8.97 -3.16
N ASP A 59 -17.31 7.65 -3.35
CA ASP A 59 -17.30 6.69 -2.25
C ASP A 59 -16.01 6.77 -1.42
N LEU A 60 -14.84 6.94 -2.08
CA LEU A 60 -13.57 7.14 -1.38
C LEU A 60 -13.60 8.36 -0.48
N ARG A 61 -14.08 9.52 -1.00
CA ARG A 61 -14.20 10.76 -0.22
C ARG A 61 -15.14 10.57 0.96
N ALA A 62 -16.33 10.03 0.73
CA ALA A 62 -17.32 9.80 1.78
C ALA A 62 -16.74 8.94 2.91
N LYS A 63 -16.03 7.87 2.59
CA LYS A 63 -15.40 6.99 3.58
C LYS A 63 -14.19 7.62 4.27
N ALA A 64 -13.40 8.41 3.55
CA ALA A 64 -12.30 9.17 4.15
C ALA A 64 -12.82 10.21 5.15
N ASP A 65 -13.91 10.91 4.82
CA ASP A 65 -14.57 11.87 5.70
C ASP A 65 -15.18 11.17 6.93
N GLU A 66 -15.91 10.08 6.71
CA GLU A 66 -16.53 9.28 7.80
C GLU A 66 -15.50 8.80 8.81
N HIS A 67 -14.33 8.37 8.33
CA HIS A 67 -13.26 7.81 9.14
C HIS A 67 -12.08 8.77 9.36
N ALA A 68 -12.25 10.06 9.15
CA ALA A 68 -11.18 11.06 9.16
C ALA A 68 -10.25 10.98 10.39
N ARG A 69 -10.82 10.68 11.58
CA ARG A 69 -10.05 10.56 12.83
C ARG A 69 -9.25 9.26 12.92
N ASP A 70 -9.78 8.19 12.34
CA ASP A 70 -9.28 6.83 12.50
C ASP A 70 -8.60 6.28 11.25
N LEU A 71 -8.59 7.05 10.16
CA LEU A 71 -8.00 6.65 8.89
C LEU A 71 -6.48 6.52 9.02
N ALA A 72 -5.98 5.30 8.88
CA ALA A 72 -4.56 4.98 8.93
C ALA A 72 -3.95 4.87 7.54
N ALA A 73 -4.63 4.17 6.62
CA ALA A 73 -4.07 3.88 5.30
C ALA A 73 -5.15 3.66 4.25
N LEU A 74 -4.77 3.85 3.00
CA LEU A 74 -5.38 3.23 1.82
C LEU A 74 -4.39 2.20 1.28
N MET A 75 -4.87 1.01 0.92
CA MET A 75 -4.08 0.00 0.23
C MET A 75 -4.64 -0.19 -1.17
N VAL A 76 -3.87 0.18 -2.18
CA VAL A 76 -4.29 0.19 -3.59
C VAL A 76 -3.31 -0.59 -4.45
N THR A 77 -3.82 -1.37 -5.40
CA THR A 77 -3.03 -2.03 -6.45
C THR A 77 -2.99 -1.13 -7.68
N TYR A 78 -1.79 -0.83 -8.19
CA TYR A 78 -1.63 0.04 -9.36
C TYR A 78 -0.57 -0.50 -10.34
N PRO A 79 -0.91 -0.72 -11.62
CA PRO A 79 -2.28 -0.80 -12.15
C PRO A 79 -3.14 -1.81 -11.40
N SER A 80 -4.48 -1.66 -11.49
CA SER A 80 -5.41 -2.49 -10.72
C SER A 80 -5.34 -3.97 -11.11
N THR A 81 -5.94 -4.83 -10.30
CA THR A 81 -6.09 -6.26 -10.60
C THR A 81 -6.84 -6.51 -11.92
N HIS A 82 -7.67 -5.56 -12.34
CA HIS A 82 -8.38 -5.60 -13.62
C HIS A 82 -7.56 -5.01 -14.80
N GLY A 83 -6.30 -4.62 -14.57
CA GLY A 83 -5.42 -4.05 -15.58
C GLY A 83 -5.68 -2.59 -15.89
N VAL A 84 -6.43 -1.89 -15.05
CA VAL A 84 -6.76 -0.49 -15.23
C VAL A 84 -5.67 0.40 -14.62
N PHE A 85 -5.11 1.29 -15.44
CA PHE A 85 -4.32 2.43 -14.95
C PHE A 85 -5.27 3.51 -14.47
N GLU A 86 -5.37 3.67 -13.16
CA GLU A 86 -6.21 4.64 -12.49
C GLU A 86 -5.78 6.07 -12.86
N PRO A 87 -6.55 6.82 -13.71
CA PRO A 87 -6.14 8.17 -14.13
C PRO A 87 -6.09 9.14 -12.96
N THR A 88 -6.87 8.87 -11.93
CA THR A 88 -7.04 9.72 -10.75
C THR A 88 -6.15 9.32 -9.58
N ILE A 89 -5.13 8.48 -9.79
CA ILE A 89 -4.27 7.95 -8.70
C ILE A 89 -3.68 9.07 -7.82
N ARG A 90 -3.28 10.20 -8.40
CA ARG A 90 -2.77 11.34 -7.62
C ARG A 90 -3.84 11.96 -6.73
N GLU A 91 -5.06 12.07 -7.24
CA GLU A 91 -6.20 12.59 -6.48
C GLU A 91 -6.57 11.64 -5.34
N ILE A 92 -6.55 10.34 -5.59
CA ILE A 92 -6.75 9.30 -4.58
C ILE A 92 -5.73 9.44 -3.44
N CYS A 93 -4.45 9.56 -3.77
CA CYS A 93 -3.39 9.77 -2.79
C CYS A 93 -3.61 11.06 -1.98
N ASN A 94 -3.96 12.15 -2.66
CA ASN A 94 -4.20 13.45 -2.00
C ASN A 94 -5.40 13.40 -1.04
N ILE A 95 -6.47 12.70 -1.38
CA ILE A 95 -7.63 12.51 -0.49
C ILE A 95 -7.19 11.84 0.80
N VAL A 96 -6.44 10.75 0.70
CA VAL A 96 -5.97 9.98 1.86
C VAL A 96 -5.02 10.81 2.72
N HIS A 97 -4.07 11.50 2.11
CA HIS A 97 -3.11 12.36 2.82
C HIS A 97 -3.80 13.54 3.51
N ALA A 98 -4.82 14.15 2.89
CA ALA A 98 -5.57 15.24 3.49
C ALA A 98 -6.27 14.82 4.80
N HIS A 99 -6.58 13.53 4.96
CA HIS A 99 -7.16 12.96 6.17
C HIS A 99 -6.11 12.34 7.11
N GLY A 100 -4.82 12.54 6.83
CA GLY A 100 -3.72 12.06 7.67
C GLY A 100 -3.36 10.58 7.48
N GLY A 101 -4.00 9.87 6.54
CA GLY A 101 -3.68 8.50 6.20
C GLY A 101 -2.42 8.39 5.33
N GLN A 102 -1.90 7.18 5.22
CA GLN A 102 -0.76 6.83 4.35
C GLN A 102 -1.24 5.97 3.18
N VAL A 103 -0.56 6.08 2.03
CA VAL A 103 -0.90 5.29 0.85
C VAL A 103 0.07 4.12 0.69
N TYR A 104 -0.47 2.92 0.82
CA TYR A 104 0.22 1.67 0.53
C TYR A 104 -0.10 1.24 -0.90
N MET A 105 0.90 1.18 -1.77
CA MET A 105 0.77 0.71 -3.13
C MET A 105 1.22 -0.75 -3.25
N ASP A 106 0.29 -1.62 -3.62
CA ASP A 106 0.59 -2.99 -4.00
C ASP A 106 1.26 -3.00 -5.38
N GLY A 107 2.55 -3.31 -5.39
CA GLY A 107 3.40 -3.35 -6.56
C GLY A 107 3.40 -4.68 -7.31
N ALA A 108 2.37 -5.51 -7.16
CA ALA A 108 2.25 -6.78 -7.88
C ALA A 108 2.32 -6.61 -9.40
N ASN A 109 1.85 -5.46 -9.91
CA ASN A 109 1.86 -5.11 -11.33
C ASN A 109 2.94 -4.08 -11.70
N MET A 110 4.04 -4.02 -10.94
CA MET A 110 5.14 -3.07 -11.16
C MET A 110 5.71 -3.16 -12.58
N ASN A 111 5.68 -4.32 -13.22
CA ASN A 111 6.11 -4.52 -14.61
C ASN A 111 5.44 -3.55 -15.60
N ALA A 112 4.21 -3.13 -15.33
CA ALA A 112 3.50 -2.14 -16.15
C ALA A 112 3.92 -0.70 -15.87
N GLN A 113 4.64 -0.43 -14.80
CA GLN A 113 5.09 0.91 -14.40
C GLN A 113 6.56 1.18 -14.79
N VAL A 114 7.37 0.13 -14.92
CA VAL A 114 8.82 0.26 -15.16
C VAL A 114 9.07 1.08 -16.43
N GLY A 115 9.85 2.15 -16.29
CA GLY A 115 10.17 3.09 -17.36
C GLY A 115 9.09 4.14 -17.66
N LEU A 116 7.91 4.03 -17.06
CA LEU A 116 6.77 4.95 -17.30
C LEU A 116 6.48 5.86 -16.11
N CYS A 117 6.44 5.30 -14.89
CA CYS A 117 6.18 6.07 -13.67
C CYS A 117 6.81 5.41 -12.45
N ARG A 118 6.87 6.15 -11.35
CA ARG A 118 7.41 5.67 -10.06
C ARG A 118 6.38 5.91 -8.96
N PRO A 119 6.21 4.96 -8.03
CA PRO A 119 5.24 5.07 -6.93
C PRO A 119 5.34 6.38 -6.13
N GLY A 120 6.54 6.83 -5.80
CA GLY A 120 6.74 8.09 -5.08
C GLY A 120 6.31 9.34 -5.85
N ASP A 121 6.27 9.30 -7.17
CA ASP A 121 5.94 10.47 -7.99
C ASP A 121 4.43 10.78 -7.99
N TYR A 122 3.59 9.80 -7.72
CA TYR A 122 2.14 10.01 -7.64
C TYR A 122 1.60 10.00 -6.21
N GLY A 123 2.46 9.75 -5.20
CA GLY A 123 2.09 9.93 -3.80
C GLY A 123 1.98 8.64 -2.99
N ALA A 124 2.52 7.52 -3.47
CA ALA A 124 2.61 6.32 -2.65
C ALA A 124 3.67 6.49 -1.53
N ASP A 125 3.31 6.12 -0.31
CA ASP A 125 4.20 6.18 0.86
C ASP A 125 4.93 4.86 1.10
N VAL A 126 4.29 3.75 0.75
CA VAL A 126 4.85 2.40 0.80
C VAL A 126 4.55 1.68 -0.51
N CYS A 127 5.52 0.92 -0.99
CA CYS A 127 5.33 0.01 -2.11
C CYS A 127 6.04 -1.30 -1.83
N HIS A 128 5.35 -2.43 -2.04
CA HIS A 128 6.04 -3.71 -2.13
C HIS A 128 6.20 -4.15 -3.58
N LEU A 129 7.20 -4.99 -3.84
CA LEU A 129 7.46 -5.56 -5.15
C LEU A 129 7.31 -7.09 -5.09
N ASN A 130 6.67 -7.64 -6.11
CA ASN A 130 6.65 -9.08 -6.33
C ASN A 130 7.74 -9.42 -7.34
N LEU A 131 8.93 -9.81 -6.86
CA LEU A 131 10.07 -10.07 -7.73
C LEU A 131 9.82 -11.24 -8.69
N HIS A 132 8.98 -12.19 -8.32
CA HIS A 132 8.58 -13.33 -9.16
C HIS A 132 7.59 -12.94 -10.27
N LYS A 133 7.12 -11.69 -10.32
CA LYS A 133 6.23 -11.16 -11.37
C LYS A 133 6.95 -10.20 -12.29
N THR A 134 7.60 -9.17 -11.72
CA THR A 134 8.29 -8.12 -12.46
C THR A 134 9.71 -8.52 -12.84
N PHE A 135 10.38 -9.30 -12.00
CA PHE A 135 11.77 -9.71 -12.16
C PHE A 135 11.89 -11.24 -12.16
N CYS A 136 13.03 -11.71 -12.66
CA CYS A 136 13.37 -13.12 -12.58
C CYS A 136 14.12 -13.37 -11.27
N ILE A 137 13.45 -13.92 -10.28
CA ILE A 137 14.09 -14.27 -9.01
C ILE A 137 15.03 -15.48 -9.17
N PRO A 138 16.07 -15.62 -8.32
CA PRO A 138 17.18 -16.55 -8.58
C PRO A 138 16.86 -18.04 -8.42
N HIS A 139 15.72 -18.42 -7.86
CA HIS A 139 15.36 -19.82 -7.61
C HIS A 139 14.58 -20.49 -8.78
N GLY A 140 15.10 -20.39 -9.99
CA GLY A 140 14.55 -21.08 -11.17
C GLY A 140 13.36 -20.39 -11.84
N GLY A 141 13.15 -19.09 -11.58
CA GLY A 141 12.10 -18.30 -12.24
C GLY A 141 10.67 -18.65 -11.83
N GLY A 142 10.46 -19.36 -10.74
CA GLY A 142 9.16 -19.80 -10.28
C GLY A 142 8.84 -19.45 -8.83
N GLY A 143 7.60 -18.98 -8.61
CA GLY A 143 6.99 -18.81 -7.30
C GLY A 143 7.54 -17.67 -6.42
N PRO A 144 6.81 -17.33 -5.37
CA PRO A 144 7.23 -16.31 -4.42
C PRO A 144 8.39 -16.80 -3.54
N GLY A 145 9.29 -15.89 -3.14
CA GLY A 145 10.41 -16.20 -2.25
C GLY A 145 10.83 -14.98 -1.45
N VAL A 146 10.77 -13.80 -2.05
CA VAL A 146 11.13 -12.53 -1.42
C VAL A 146 10.23 -11.41 -1.93
N GLY A 147 9.90 -10.47 -1.07
CA GLY A 147 9.11 -9.29 -1.39
C GLY A 147 9.71 -8.05 -0.73
N PRO A 148 10.59 -7.32 -1.42
CA PRO A 148 11.14 -6.08 -0.88
C PRO A 148 10.05 -5.01 -0.80
N ILE A 149 10.24 -4.10 0.15
CA ILE A 149 9.43 -2.89 0.28
C ILE A 149 10.28 -1.65 0.14
N GLY A 150 9.74 -0.63 -0.52
CA GLY A 150 10.24 0.73 -0.51
C GLY A 150 9.28 1.61 0.28
N VAL A 151 9.82 2.57 1.04
CA VAL A 151 9.02 3.51 1.82
C VAL A 151 9.46 4.93 1.61
N ALA A 152 8.52 5.87 1.76
CA ALA A 152 8.83 7.29 1.79
C ALA A 152 9.73 7.64 2.98
N LYS A 153 10.53 8.69 2.85
CA LYS A 153 11.57 9.05 3.83
C LYS A 153 11.08 9.12 5.27
N HIS A 154 9.87 9.61 5.49
CA HIS A 154 9.29 9.75 6.84
C HIS A 154 8.93 8.42 7.50
N LEU A 155 8.80 7.34 6.72
CA LEU A 155 8.50 5.99 7.22
C LEU A 155 9.76 5.14 7.48
N VAL A 156 10.93 5.58 7.02
CA VAL A 156 12.18 4.81 7.18
C VAL A 156 12.48 4.43 8.64
N PRO A 157 12.29 5.31 9.65
CA PRO A 157 12.56 4.96 11.04
C PRO A 157 11.65 3.87 11.61
N PHE A 158 10.55 3.56 10.93
CA PHE A 158 9.52 2.62 11.38
C PHE A 158 9.56 1.28 10.65
N LEU A 159 10.56 1.09 9.78
CA LEU A 159 10.76 -0.20 9.14
C LEU A 159 11.08 -1.27 10.19
N PRO A 160 10.47 -2.47 10.09
CA PRO A 160 10.84 -3.57 10.94
C PRO A 160 12.33 -3.87 10.78
N SER A 161 13.09 -3.73 11.86
CA SER A 161 14.50 -4.09 11.88
C SER A 161 14.62 -5.58 12.23
N GLY A 162 14.87 -6.41 11.23
CA GLY A 162 15.41 -7.74 11.43
C GLY A 162 16.91 -7.65 11.55
N CYS A 163 17.48 -8.04 12.68
CA CYS A 163 18.91 -8.07 12.84
C CYS A 163 19.51 -9.25 12.05
N LEU A 164 19.92 -9.00 10.81
CA LEU A 164 20.94 -9.82 10.18
C LEU A 164 22.28 -9.15 10.49
N LEU A 165 22.88 -9.52 11.62
CA LEU A 165 24.29 -9.25 11.85
C LEU A 165 25.09 -10.11 10.88
N TYR A 166 25.47 -9.53 9.76
CA TYR A 166 26.61 -10.07 9.00
C TYR A 166 27.86 -9.74 9.81
N THR A 167 28.37 -10.69 10.57
CA THR A 167 29.76 -10.65 10.97
C THR A 167 30.55 -10.98 9.70
N SER A 168 31.11 -9.97 9.05
CA SER A 168 32.19 -10.17 8.10
C SER A 168 33.41 -10.59 8.92
N ASP A 169 33.80 -11.83 8.80
CA ASP A 169 35.14 -12.30 9.16
C ASP A 169 36.16 -11.67 8.22
#